data_88b934645fdc18ee8a5fc94842f72226
#
_entry.id   88b934645fdc18ee8a5fc94842f72226
#
_cell.length_a   1.000
_cell.length_b   1.000
_cell.length_c   1.000
_cell.angle_alpha   90.00
_cell.angle_beta   90.00
_cell.angle_gamma   90.00
#
_symmetry.space_group_name_H-M   'P 1'
#
loop_
_entity.id
_entity.type
_entity.pdbx_description
1 polymer ?
#
loop_
_entity_poly.entity_id
_entity_poly.type
_entity_poly.pdbx_seq_one_letter_code
_entity_poly.pdbx_strand_id
1 'polypeptide(L)'
;MTARFRRIHRMSPIASRVPGLAVIGGGPAGLMAAETARAAGVEVDLFEAKGSVGRKFLIAGKGGLNLTHSESRPAFDQRYGPRSTAVGHWLDEFDADAMRDWARGFGVETYVGSSGRVFPMDRKAAPLLRGWVRRLREAGVRFHVQHRWTGWVDDGALRFDTADGERCVHADATVLALGGGSWPQLGSDGAWQSSLCERGVDVAPLLPSNCGFDIGWSEHFANHHAGAPLKPVVAHWRDAGGEHTLQGECVITATGIEGSLVYALSAMLRDAIARDGDAMLHLDLTPGRDLARLHRDLAKPRAGRSLSEHLRRQAAITGVKAALLYETIDRDRRDDALHLAKTIKRLPLRLLRPRPLAEAISSAGGVRLEAMDDGLMLAALPGVFCAGEMLDWEAPTGGYLLTACHASGHRAGRAAASWLASRNNLPR
;
A
#
# COMPACT_ATOMS: atom_id res chain seq x y z
N MET A 1 53.21 -1.85 -30.95
CA MET A 1 51.98 -2.48 -31.41
C MET A 1 50.83 -1.96 -30.55
N THR A 2 50.13 -0.94 -31.02
CA THR A 2 49.04 -0.25 -30.31
C THR A 2 47.74 -0.79 -30.86
N ALA A 3 47.02 -1.59 -30.05
CA ALA A 3 45.69 -2.13 -30.39
C ALA A 3 44.66 -1.01 -30.27
N ARG A 4 44.14 -0.55 -31.41
CA ARG A 4 42.97 0.34 -31.48
C ARG A 4 41.71 -0.47 -31.14
N PHE A 5 41.12 -0.26 -29.93
CA PHE A 5 39.77 -0.71 -29.63
C PHE A 5 38.79 0.10 -30.50
N ARG A 6 38.22 -0.57 -31.51
CA ARG A 6 37.05 -0.05 -32.25
C ARG A 6 35.87 -0.05 -31.27
N ARG A 7 35.41 1.15 -30.87
CA ARG A 7 34.07 1.34 -30.28
C ARG A 7 33.04 0.88 -31.30
N ILE A 8 32.43 -0.27 -31.04
CA ILE A 8 31.23 -0.71 -31.78
C ILE A 8 30.14 0.27 -31.36
N HIS A 9 29.77 1.23 -32.21
CA HIS A 9 28.54 1.99 -32.08
C HIS A 9 27.41 0.97 -32.21
N ARG A 10 26.79 0.60 -31.06
CA ARG A 10 25.47 -0.05 -31.10
C ARG A 10 24.54 0.95 -31.76
N MET A 11 24.05 0.63 -32.95
CA MET A 11 22.95 1.38 -33.56
C MET A 11 21.80 1.37 -32.57
N SER A 12 21.32 2.56 -32.18
CA SER A 12 20.11 2.66 -31.36
C SER A 12 18.98 1.96 -32.08
N PRO A 13 18.14 1.15 -31.41
CA PRO A 13 17.02 0.47 -32.05
C PRO A 13 16.10 1.55 -32.65
N ILE A 14 15.62 1.30 -33.89
CA ILE A 14 14.67 2.20 -34.56
C ILE A 14 13.43 2.28 -33.69
N ALA A 15 13.12 3.49 -33.19
CA ALA A 15 11.95 3.71 -32.34
C ALA A 15 10.67 3.47 -33.13
N SER A 16 9.80 2.59 -32.65
CA SER A 16 8.46 2.43 -33.17
C SER A 16 7.56 3.54 -32.65
N ARG A 17 6.55 3.95 -33.41
CA ARG A 17 5.54 4.93 -32.97
C ARG A 17 4.25 4.22 -32.60
N VAL A 18 3.69 4.52 -31.44
CA VAL A 18 2.32 4.18 -31.05
C VAL A 18 1.50 5.47 -31.05
N PRO A 19 0.48 5.58 -31.90
CA PRO A 19 -0.39 6.76 -31.91
C PRO A 19 -1.23 6.80 -30.61
N GLY A 20 -1.41 7.99 -30.06
CA GLY A 20 -2.23 8.21 -28.88
C GLY A 20 -1.50 8.02 -27.57
N LEU A 21 -2.03 7.22 -26.65
CA LEU A 21 -1.59 7.11 -25.26
C LEU A 21 -0.79 5.82 -24.99
N ALA A 22 0.41 5.97 -24.45
CA ALA A 22 1.13 4.88 -23.79
C ALA A 22 0.83 4.86 -22.30
N VAL A 23 0.32 3.76 -21.77
CA VAL A 23 0.14 3.52 -20.33
C VAL A 23 1.22 2.56 -19.85
N ILE A 24 2.03 2.96 -18.88
CA ILE A 24 3.15 2.19 -18.37
C ILE A 24 2.81 1.65 -16.98
N GLY A 25 2.61 0.33 -16.87
CA GLY A 25 2.21 -0.37 -15.66
C GLY A 25 0.76 -0.87 -15.73
N GLY A 26 0.59 -2.19 -15.70
CA GLY A 26 -0.69 -2.90 -15.76
C GLY A 26 -1.32 -3.15 -14.39
N GLY A 27 -1.08 -2.27 -13.41
CA GLY A 27 -1.77 -2.24 -12.12
C GLY A 27 -3.14 -1.57 -12.17
N PRO A 28 -3.88 -1.48 -11.03
CA PRO A 28 -5.22 -0.87 -11.00
C PRO A 28 -5.27 0.54 -11.59
N ALA A 29 -4.31 1.39 -11.27
CA ALA A 29 -4.27 2.77 -11.78
C ALA A 29 -4.06 2.81 -13.30
N GLY A 30 -3.12 2.01 -13.83
CA GLY A 30 -2.87 1.98 -15.27
C GLY A 30 -4.01 1.35 -16.06
N LEU A 31 -4.63 0.28 -15.56
CA LEU A 31 -5.80 -0.32 -16.19
C LEU A 31 -6.98 0.67 -16.24
N MET A 32 -7.20 1.45 -15.16
CA MET A 32 -8.25 2.46 -15.10
C MET A 32 -7.94 3.64 -16.02
N ALA A 33 -6.68 4.10 -16.08
CA ALA A 33 -6.27 5.15 -17.03
C ALA A 33 -6.49 4.71 -18.48
N ALA A 34 -6.14 3.46 -18.80
CA ALA A 34 -6.38 2.90 -20.13
C ALA A 34 -7.88 2.81 -20.45
N GLU A 35 -8.71 2.39 -19.50
CA GLU A 35 -10.16 2.31 -19.66
C GLU A 35 -10.77 3.68 -19.94
N THR A 36 -10.42 4.68 -19.11
CA THR A 36 -10.96 6.03 -19.21
C THR A 36 -10.53 6.72 -20.50
N ALA A 37 -9.26 6.64 -20.87
CA ALA A 37 -8.77 7.22 -22.12
C ALA A 37 -9.40 6.54 -23.34
N ARG A 38 -9.55 5.21 -23.29
CA ARG A 38 -10.21 4.48 -24.40
C ARG A 38 -11.67 4.81 -24.56
N ALA A 39 -12.38 5.00 -23.43
CA ALA A 39 -13.77 5.46 -23.45
C ALA A 39 -13.93 6.87 -24.08
N ALA A 40 -12.90 7.72 -23.99
CA ALA A 40 -12.82 9.01 -24.66
C ALA A 40 -12.36 8.93 -26.13
N GLY A 41 -12.23 7.74 -26.71
CA GLY A 41 -11.88 7.52 -28.12
C GLY A 41 -10.37 7.50 -28.41
N VAL A 42 -9.49 7.61 -27.42
CA VAL A 42 -8.03 7.60 -27.60
C VAL A 42 -7.54 6.17 -27.88
N GLU A 43 -6.61 6.00 -28.83
CA GLU A 43 -5.88 4.74 -28.97
C GLU A 43 -4.93 4.54 -27.79
N VAL A 44 -4.91 3.32 -27.22
CA VAL A 44 -4.15 3.02 -26.00
C VAL A 44 -3.30 1.77 -26.17
N ASP A 45 -2.00 1.94 -25.88
CA ASP A 45 -1.03 0.86 -25.71
C ASP A 45 -0.63 0.76 -24.25
N LEU A 46 -0.88 -0.39 -23.63
CA LEU A 46 -0.55 -0.63 -22.21
C LEU A 46 0.67 -1.57 -22.14
N PHE A 47 1.73 -1.08 -21.50
CA PHE A 47 3.00 -1.79 -21.30
C PHE A 47 3.12 -2.28 -19.86
N GLU A 48 3.47 -3.55 -19.68
CA GLU A 48 3.62 -4.21 -18.37
C GLU A 48 4.93 -4.98 -18.32
N ALA A 49 5.72 -4.77 -17.26
CA ALA A 49 7.02 -5.41 -17.08
C ALA A 49 6.95 -6.92 -16.90
N LYS A 50 5.88 -7.42 -16.34
CA LYS A 50 5.69 -8.85 -16.05
C LYS A 50 4.89 -9.55 -17.18
N GLY A 51 4.80 -10.87 -17.12
CA GLY A 51 4.04 -11.67 -18.11
C GLY A 51 2.51 -11.55 -18.02
N SER A 52 1.98 -10.77 -17.04
CA SER A 52 0.54 -10.52 -16.89
C SER A 52 0.29 -9.25 -16.07
N VAL A 53 -0.81 -8.57 -16.37
CA VAL A 53 -1.28 -7.39 -15.62
C VAL A 53 -1.97 -7.77 -14.29
N GLY A 54 -2.14 -6.82 -13.38
CA GLY A 54 -2.94 -6.94 -12.16
C GLY A 54 -2.38 -7.90 -11.10
N ARG A 55 -1.09 -8.21 -11.10
CA ARG A 55 -0.49 -9.22 -10.20
C ARG A 55 -0.66 -8.86 -8.72
N LYS A 56 -0.37 -7.60 -8.35
CA LYS A 56 -0.54 -7.11 -6.97
C LYS A 56 -2.03 -7.08 -6.57
N PHE A 57 -2.93 -6.74 -7.49
CA PHE A 57 -4.37 -6.82 -7.30
C PHE A 57 -4.86 -8.24 -6.99
N LEU A 58 -4.32 -9.27 -7.67
CA LEU A 58 -4.64 -10.68 -7.40
C LEU A 58 -4.15 -11.12 -6.01
N ILE A 59 -2.96 -10.68 -5.59
CA ILE A 59 -2.41 -11.01 -4.26
C ILE A 59 -3.22 -10.35 -3.15
N ALA A 60 -3.66 -9.10 -3.33
CA ALA A 60 -4.53 -8.41 -2.39
C ALA A 60 -5.85 -9.18 -2.13
N GLY A 61 -6.28 -10.01 -3.07
CA GLY A 61 -7.46 -10.86 -2.94
C GLY A 61 -7.26 -12.20 -2.22
N LYS A 62 -6.05 -12.57 -1.77
CA LYS A 62 -5.80 -13.88 -1.12
C LYS A 62 -6.65 -14.12 0.14
N GLY A 63 -6.82 -13.10 1.00
CA GLY A 63 -7.69 -13.16 2.19
C GLY A 63 -9.13 -12.72 1.96
N GLY A 64 -9.48 -12.43 0.70
CA GLY A 64 -10.71 -11.78 0.26
C GLY A 64 -10.44 -10.36 -0.22
N LEU A 65 -10.82 -10.06 -1.47
CA LEU A 65 -10.58 -8.75 -2.08
C LEU A 65 -11.41 -7.68 -1.36
N ASN A 66 -10.75 -6.85 -0.58
CA ASN A 66 -11.36 -5.65 -0.02
C ASN A 66 -11.32 -4.54 -1.08
N LEU A 67 -12.45 -4.29 -1.71
CA LEU A 67 -12.56 -3.44 -2.88
C LEU A 67 -12.52 -1.95 -2.51
N THR A 68 -13.36 -1.57 -1.52
CA THR A 68 -13.49 -0.21 -0.99
C THR A 68 -14.03 -0.23 0.44
N HIS A 69 -14.44 0.91 0.98
CA HIS A 69 -15.04 1.05 2.31
C HIS A 69 -16.37 1.82 2.24
N SER A 70 -17.30 1.51 3.14
CA SER A 70 -18.66 2.09 3.17
C SER A 70 -18.82 3.27 4.14
N GLU A 71 -17.74 3.79 4.70
CA GLU A 71 -17.83 4.97 5.56
C GLU A 71 -18.21 6.22 4.77
N SER A 72 -18.70 7.24 5.46
CA SER A 72 -19.08 8.51 4.83
C SER A 72 -17.90 9.16 4.13
N ARG A 73 -18.16 9.91 3.05
CA ARG A 73 -17.13 10.55 2.25
C ARG A 73 -16.15 11.42 3.07
N PRO A 74 -16.59 12.27 4.03
CA PRO A 74 -15.66 13.03 4.84
C PRO A 74 -14.74 12.17 5.70
N ALA A 75 -15.23 11.05 6.25
CA ALA A 75 -14.40 10.12 7.00
C ALA A 75 -13.44 9.34 6.09
N PHE A 76 -13.89 8.98 4.90
CA PHE A 76 -13.08 8.31 3.88
C PHE A 76 -11.91 9.18 3.44
N ASP A 77 -12.16 10.48 3.15
CA ASP A 77 -11.12 11.43 2.73
C ASP A 77 -10.04 11.61 3.80
N GLN A 78 -10.42 11.63 5.08
CA GLN A 78 -9.47 11.74 6.18
C GLN A 78 -8.47 10.58 6.28
N ARG A 79 -8.75 9.43 5.64
CA ARG A 79 -7.85 8.28 5.63
C ARG A 79 -6.55 8.52 4.88
N TYR A 80 -6.49 9.57 4.07
CA TYR A 80 -5.29 9.98 3.32
C TYR A 80 -4.44 11.03 4.06
N GLY A 81 -4.76 11.31 5.33
CA GLY A 81 -3.98 12.19 6.20
C GLY A 81 -3.70 13.56 5.57
N PRO A 82 -2.43 14.01 5.49
CA PRO A 82 -2.09 15.31 4.92
C PRO A 82 -2.49 15.48 3.44
N ARG A 83 -2.73 14.39 2.72
CA ARG A 83 -3.13 14.38 1.31
C ARG A 83 -4.64 14.31 1.08
N SER A 84 -5.45 14.38 2.16
CA SER A 84 -6.92 14.25 2.12
C SER A 84 -7.58 15.16 1.09
N THR A 85 -7.18 16.43 1.01
CA THR A 85 -7.76 17.38 0.06
C THR A 85 -7.46 17.01 -1.39
N ALA A 86 -6.21 16.69 -1.70
CA ALA A 86 -5.81 16.36 -3.06
C ALA A 86 -6.43 15.04 -3.54
N VAL A 87 -6.39 14.00 -2.68
CA VAL A 87 -7.03 12.71 -2.99
C VAL A 87 -8.55 12.86 -3.04
N GLY A 88 -9.12 13.71 -2.17
CA GLY A 88 -10.55 14.07 -2.20
C GLY A 88 -10.99 14.55 -3.58
N HIS A 89 -10.23 15.41 -4.24
CA HIS A 89 -10.53 15.86 -5.61
C HIS A 89 -10.52 14.71 -6.63
N TRP A 90 -9.71 13.66 -6.45
CA TRP A 90 -9.78 12.49 -7.34
C TRP A 90 -11.03 11.66 -7.07
N LEU A 91 -11.40 11.54 -5.79
CA LEU A 91 -12.59 10.83 -5.35
C LEU A 91 -13.90 11.55 -5.72
N ASP A 92 -13.89 12.86 -6.03
CA ASP A 92 -15.04 13.56 -6.60
C ASP A 92 -15.45 13.00 -7.96
N GLU A 93 -14.51 12.36 -8.66
CA GLU A 93 -14.72 11.75 -9.97
C GLU A 93 -14.93 10.24 -9.91
N PHE A 94 -14.30 9.57 -8.94
CA PHE A 94 -14.39 8.12 -8.78
C PHE A 94 -14.24 7.72 -7.30
N ASP A 95 -15.35 7.66 -6.59
CA ASP A 95 -15.41 7.36 -5.16
C ASP A 95 -15.71 5.87 -4.85
N ALA A 96 -16.08 5.60 -3.60
CA ALA A 96 -16.42 4.24 -3.13
C ALA A 96 -17.68 3.68 -3.81
N ASP A 97 -18.67 4.50 -4.13
CA ASP A 97 -19.89 4.07 -4.82
C ASP A 97 -19.61 3.82 -6.30
N ALA A 98 -18.84 4.70 -6.95
CA ALA A 98 -18.35 4.50 -8.32
C ALA A 98 -17.53 3.20 -8.44
N MET A 99 -16.72 2.86 -7.42
CA MET A 99 -15.97 1.59 -7.37
C MET A 99 -16.91 0.38 -7.33
N ARG A 100 -18.01 0.44 -6.59
CA ARG A 100 -19.02 -0.63 -6.53
C ARG A 100 -19.79 -0.75 -7.83
N ASP A 101 -20.17 0.37 -8.44
CA ASP A 101 -20.84 0.41 -9.73
C ASP A 101 -19.98 -0.12 -10.85
N TRP A 102 -18.68 0.23 -10.84
CA TRP A 102 -17.69 -0.33 -11.74
C TRP A 102 -17.60 -1.86 -11.63
N ALA A 103 -17.57 -2.41 -10.40
CA ALA A 103 -17.57 -3.86 -10.18
C ALA A 103 -18.87 -4.51 -10.68
N ARG A 104 -20.02 -3.87 -10.43
CA ARG A 104 -21.35 -4.32 -10.92
C ARG A 104 -21.38 -4.36 -12.47
N GLY A 105 -20.69 -3.44 -13.13
CA GLY A 105 -20.53 -3.44 -14.59
C GLY A 105 -19.84 -4.68 -15.17
N PHE A 106 -19.24 -5.53 -14.32
CA PHE A 106 -18.72 -6.86 -14.67
C PHE A 106 -19.62 -8.00 -14.18
N GLY A 107 -20.82 -7.71 -13.67
CA GLY A 107 -21.68 -8.70 -13.04
C GLY A 107 -21.19 -9.13 -11.65
N VAL A 108 -20.33 -8.34 -11.00
CA VAL A 108 -19.81 -8.64 -9.67
C VAL A 108 -20.55 -7.81 -8.63
N GLU A 109 -21.48 -8.46 -7.93
CA GLU A 109 -22.18 -7.86 -6.78
C GLU A 109 -21.25 -7.75 -5.57
N THR A 110 -21.51 -6.72 -4.73
CA THR A 110 -20.69 -6.43 -3.54
C THR A 110 -21.54 -6.39 -2.29
N TYR A 111 -20.93 -6.73 -1.14
CA TYR A 111 -21.56 -6.59 0.18
C TYR A 111 -20.64 -5.84 1.15
N VAL A 112 -21.25 -5.23 2.17
CA VAL A 112 -20.54 -4.55 3.25
C VAL A 112 -20.35 -5.53 4.42
N GLY A 113 -19.09 -5.74 4.80
CA GLY A 113 -18.73 -6.52 5.98
C GLY A 113 -18.97 -5.75 7.29
N SER A 114 -18.90 -6.44 8.42
CA SER A 114 -19.14 -5.85 9.76
C SER A 114 -18.21 -4.70 10.14
N SER A 115 -17.04 -4.61 9.49
CA SER A 115 -16.06 -3.54 9.69
C SER A 115 -16.19 -2.38 8.69
N GLY A 116 -17.25 -2.30 7.90
CA GLY A 116 -17.43 -1.31 6.84
C GLY A 116 -16.69 -1.62 5.54
N ARG A 117 -15.82 -2.61 5.50
CA ARG A 117 -15.12 -3.05 4.29
C ARG A 117 -16.06 -3.64 3.27
N VAL A 118 -15.88 -3.28 2.01
CA VAL A 118 -16.70 -3.74 0.89
C VAL A 118 -15.97 -4.86 0.13
N PHE A 119 -16.66 -5.99 -0.08
CA PHE A 119 -16.11 -7.15 -0.75
C PHE A 119 -17.01 -7.60 -1.91
N PRO A 120 -16.46 -8.17 -2.99
CA PRO A 120 -17.23 -8.98 -3.91
C PRO A 120 -17.93 -10.14 -3.16
N MET A 121 -19.10 -10.57 -3.63
CA MET A 121 -19.85 -11.67 -2.98
C MET A 121 -19.04 -12.96 -2.86
N ASP A 122 -18.22 -13.28 -3.85
CA ASP A 122 -17.32 -14.45 -3.85
C ASP A 122 -15.95 -14.15 -3.20
N ARG A 123 -15.69 -12.91 -2.79
CA ARG A 123 -14.45 -12.40 -2.20
C ARG A 123 -13.20 -12.56 -3.06
N LYS A 124 -13.32 -12.85 -4.38
CA LYS A 124 -12.22 -13.16 -5.28
C LYS A 124 -11.87 -11.98 -6.18
N ALA A 125 -10.56 -11.74 -6.36
CA ALA A 125 -10.06 -10.74 -7.30
C ALA A 125 -10.05 -11.23 -8.76
N ALA A 126 -9.85 -12.52 -8.97
CA ALA A 126 -9.58 -13.07 -10.31
C ALA A 126 -10.76 -12.95 -11.30
N PRO A 127 -12.03 -13.15 -10.93
CA PRO A 127 -13.15 -12.94 -11.86
C PRO A 127 -13.24 -11.48 -12.31
N LEU A 128 -13.09 -10.54 -11.37
CA LEU A 128 -13.14 -9.11 -11.64
C LEU A 128 -12.01 -8.69 -12.60
N LEU A 129 -10.76 -9.09 -12.32
CA LEU A 129 -9.62 -8.78 -13.19
C LEU A 129 -9.77 -9.37 -14.59
N ARG A 130 -10.24 -10.62 -14.71
CA ARG A 130 -10.47 -11.25 -16.02
C ARG A 130 -11.53 -10.51 -16.84
N GLY A 131 -12.63 -10.13 -16.19
CA GLY A 131 -13.68 -9.31 -16.81
C GLY A 131 -13.12 -7.98 -17.30
N TRP A 132 -12.33 -7.31 -16.47
CA TRP A 132 -11.71 -6.02 -16.79
C TRP A 132 -10.75 -6.11 -17.99
N VAL A 133 -9.82 -7.05 -17.96
CA VAL A 133 -8.87 -7.24 -19.08
C VAL A 133 -9.59 -7.61 -20.39
N ARG A 134 -10.65 -8.43 -20.32
CA ARG A 134 -11.48 -8.75 -21.49
C ARG A 134 -12.13 -7.49 -22.05
N ARG A 135 -12.82 -6.69 -21.22
CA ARG A 135 -13.46 -5.43 -21.63
C ARG A 135 -12.47 -4.47 -22.29
N LEU A 136 -11.28 -4.31 -21.73
CA LEU A 136 -10.25 -3.44 -22.31
C LEU A 136 -9.77 -3.93 -23.67
N ARG A 137 -9.59 -5.25 -23.86
CA ARG A 137 -9.22 -5.84 -25.16
C ARG A 137 -10.31 -5.67 -26.20
N GLU A 138 -11.55 -5.92 -25.82
CA GLU A 138 -12.73 -5.72 -26.67
C GLU A 138 -12.89 -4.23 -27.08
N ALA A 139 -12.54 -3.32 -26.18
CA ALA A 139 -12.48 -1.89 -26.47
C ALA A 139 -11.29 -1.48 -27.36
N GLY A 140 -10.34 -2.38 -27.64
CA GLY A 140 -9.19 -2.12 -28.52
C GLY A 140 -7.91 -1.66 -27.82
N VAL A 141 -7.80 -1.81 -26.48
CA VAL A 141 -6.52 -1.59 -25.78
C VAL A 141 -5.52 -2.67 -26.17
N ARG A 142 -4.33 -2.27 -26.63
CA ARG A 142 -3.25 -3.16 -27.00
C ARG A 142 -2.34 -3.42 -25.79
N PHE A 143 -2.18 -4.68 -25.39
CA PHE A 143 -1.38 -5.07 -24.23
C PHE A 143 0.00 -5.58 -24.66
N HIS A 144 1.05 -4.95 -24.13
CA HIS A 144 2.45 -5.32 -24.31
C HIS A 144 3.02 -5.81 -22.97
N VAL A 145 2.95 -7.10 -22.72
CA VAL A 145 3.55 -7.73 -21.52
C VAL A 145 5.05 -7.99 -21.72
N GLN A 146 5.78 -8.21 -20.62
CA GLN A 146 7.25 -8.39 -20.65
C GLN A 146 7.98 -7.19 -21.28
N HIS A 147 7.45 -6.00 -21.10
CA HIS A 147 8.04 -4.72 -21.50
C HIS A 147 8.34 -3.92 -20.22
N ARG A 148 9.56 -4.02 -19.71
CA ARG A 148 10.01 -3.28 -18.54
C ARG A 148 10.48 -1.90 -18.95
N TRP A 149 9.76 -0.87 -18.57
CA TRP A 149 10.19 0.51 -18.80
C TRP A 149 11.44 0.84 -17.98
N THR A 150 12.44 1.48 -18.63
CA THR A 150 13.74 1.84 -18.05
C THR A 150 14.10 3.31 -18.23
N GLY A 151 13.10 4.15 -18.53
CA GLY A 151 13.28 5.59 -18.73
C GLY A 151 13.03 6.02 -20.17
N TRP A 152 13.73 7.06 -20.57
CA TRP A 152 13.67 7.63 -21.91
C TRP A 152 15.05 7.61 -22.56
N VAL A 153 15.07 7.60 -23.89
CA VAL A 153 16.27 7.92 -24.67
C VAL A 153 16.34 9.41 -24.99
N ASP A 154 17.44 9.88 -25.61
CA ASP A 154 17.71 11.31 -25.82
C ASP A 154 16.66 12.03 -26.68
N ASP A 155 16.03 11.33 -27.61
CA ASP A 155 14.98 11.86 -28.50
C ASP A 155 13.59 11.87 -27.85
N GLY A 156 13.49 11.49 -26.55
CA GLY A 156 12.25 11.45 -25.80
C GLY A 156 11.43 10.17 -25.95
N ALA A 157 11.88 9.18 -26.74
CA ALA A 157 11.20 7.89 -26.81
C ALA A 157 11.29 7.12 -25.49
N LEU A 158 10.22 6.43 -25.15
CA LEU A 158 10.14 5.51 -24.01
C LEU A 158 11.05 4.30 -24.28
N ARG A 159 11.90 3.95 -23.33
CA ARG A 159 12.82 2.81 -23.43
C ARG A 159 12.31 1.64 -22.61
N PHE A 160 12.33 0.48 -23.22
CA PHE A 160 11.89 -0.78 -22.61
C PHE A 160 12.93 -1.87 -22.76
N ASP A 161 13.15 -2.62 -21.68
CA ASP A 161 13.80 -3.93 -21.74
C ASP A 161 12.73 -4.99 -22.02
N THR A 162 12.95 -5.82 -23.05
CA THR A 162 12.07 -6.92 -23.45
C THR A 162 12.85 -8.24 -23.57
N ALA A 163 12.14 -9.35 -23.74
CA ALA A 163 12.77 -10.65 -23.98
C ALA A 163 13.63 -10.66 -25.27
N ASP A 164 13.26 -9.83 -26.26
CA ASP A 164 13.95 -9.73 -27.55
C ASP A 164 15.03 -8.62 -27.58
N GLY A 165 15.30 -7.99 -26.41
CA GLY A 165 16.26 -6.91 -26.26
C GLY A 165 15.60 -5.55 -26.01
N GLU A 166 16.39 -4.49 -26.15
CA GLU A 166 15.93 -3.10 -25.95
C GLU A 166 14.97 -2.68 -27.06
N ARG A 167 13.87 -2.02 -26.67
CA ARG A 167 12.87 -1.45 -27.56
C ARG A 167 12.60 0.00 -27.19
N CYS A 168 12.55 0.88 -28.19
CA CYS A 168 12.18 2.28 -28.05
C CYS A 168 10.81 2.56 -28.69
N VAL A 169 9.99 3.39 -28.02
CA VAL A 169 8.61 3.69 -28.45
C VAL A 169 8.33 5.18 -28.28
N HIS A 170 7.93 5.87 -29.35
CA HIS A 170 7.35 7.20 -29.26
C HIS A 170 5.84 7.12 -29.02
N ALA A 171 5.31 7.88 -28.07
CA ALA A 171 3.89 8.06 -27.83
C ALA A 171 3.53 9.54 -27.85
N ASP A 172 2.28 9.88 -28.18
CA ASP A 172 1.83 11.28 -28.20
C ASP A 172 1.57 11.81 -26.78
N ALA A 173 1.19 10.92 -25.85
CA ALA A 173 1.13 11.16 -24.41
C ALA A 173 1.47 9.87 -23.64
N THR A 174 1.83 10.00 -22.35
CA THR A 174 2.20 8.88 -21.50
C THR A 174 1.54 8.99 -20.13
N VAL A 175 0.94 7.89 -19.63
CA VAL A 175 0.57 7.74 -18.22
C VAL A 175 1.52 6.74 -17.57
N LEU A 176 2.26 7.19 -16.57
CA LEU A 176 3.07 6.35 -15.71
C LEU A 176 2.21 5.87 -14.53
N ALA A 177 2.10 4.54 -14.35
CA ALA A 177 1.36 3.89 -13.29
C ALA A 177 2.19 2.75 -12.69
N LEU A 178 3.44 3.09 -12.31
CA LEU A 178 4.52 2.16 -12.00
C LEU A 178 4.45 1.58 -10.57
N GLY A 179 3.49 2.03 -9.77
CA GLY A 179 3.33 1.61 -8.37
C GLY A 179 4.42 2.15 -7.46
N GLY A 180 4.40 1.75 -6.18
CA GLY A 180 5.41 2.11 -5.20
C GLY A 180 6.63 1.19 -5.23
N GLY A 181 7.16 0.82 -4.04
CA GLY A 181 8.32 -0.08 -3.87
C GLY A 181 8.03 -1.36 -3.09
N SER A 182 6.76 -1.60 -2.74
CA SER A 182 6.36 -2.81 -2.00
C SER A 182 6.10 -3.99 -2.95
N TRP A 183 6.56 -5.20 -2.57
CA TRP A 183 6.45 -6.43 -3.37
C TRP A 183 7.16 -6.34 -4.74
N PRO A 184 8.48 -6.11 -4.77
CA PRO A 184 9.23 -5.93 -6.02
C PRO A 184 9.16 -7.15 -6.96
N GLN A 185 9.00 -8.36 -6.41
CA GLN A 185 8.78 -9.58 -7.19
C GLN A 185 7.51 -9.55 -8.03
N LEU A 186 6.52 -8.72 -7.67
CA LEU A 186 5.29 -8.52 -8.44
C LEU A 186 5.36 -7.37 -9.45
N GLY A 187 6.48 -6.62 -9.47
CA GLY A 187 6.72 -5.54 -10.43
C GLY A 187 6.69 -4.13 -9.84
N SER A 188 6.42 -3.97 -8.54
CA SER A 188 6.42 -2.67 -7.84
C SER A 188 7.73 -2.53 -7.05
N ASP A 189 8.80 -2.07 -7.69
CA ASP A 189 10.16 -2.07 -7.15
C ASP A 189 10.74 -0.66 -6.90
N GLY A 190 10.00 0.39 -7.26
CA GLY A 190 10.44 1.77 -7.09
C GLY A 190 11.61 2.21 -7.98
N ALA A 191 12.05 1.38 -8.92
CA ALA A 191 13.21 1.67 -9.77
C ALA A 191 13.02 2.89 -10.69
N TRP A 192 11.79 3.32 -10.88
CA TRP A 192 11.42 4.48 -11.70
C TRP A 192 11.86 5.84 -11.12
N GLN A 193 12.16 5.91 -9.80
CA GLN A 193 12.46 7.17 -9.11
C GLN A 193 13.64 7.90 -9.74
N SER A 194 14.77 7.20 -10.00
CA SER A 194 15.96 7.81 -10.61
C SER A 194 15.66 8.45 -11.97
N SER A 195 14.92 7.74 -12.82
CA SER A 195 14.58 8.24 -14.16
C SER A 195 13.73 9.52 -14.14
N LEU A 196 12.86 9.68 -13.13
CA LEU A 196 12.07 10.90 -12.95
C LEU A 196 12.90 12.02 -12.32
N CYS A 197 13.71 11.73 -11.30
CA CYS A 197 14.60 12.71 -10.68
C CYS A 197 15.60 13.30 -11.69
N GLU A 198 16.18 12.47 -12.56
CA GLU A 198 17.08 12.91 -13.65
C GLU A 198 16.41 13.86 -14.64
N ARG A 199 15.09 13.85 -14.72
CA ARG A 199 14.26 14.75 -15.54
C ARG A 199 13.71 15.95 -14.77
N GLY A 200 14.17 16.19 -13.53
CA GLY A 200 13.78 17.33 -12.72
C GLY A 200 12.43 17.21 -12.02
N VAL A 201 11.87 16.00 -11.94
CA VAL A 201 10.63 15.74 -11.19
C VAL A 201 10.96 15.61 -9.70
N ASP A 202 10.22 16.32 -8.86
CA ASP A 202 10.34 16.19 -7.39
C ASP A 202 9.68 14.90 -6.90
N VAL A 203 10.51 14.02 -6.32
CA VAL A 203 10.11 12.69 -5.84
C VAL A 203 10.52 12.52 -4.38
N ALA A 204 9.55 12.30 -3.50
CA ALA A 204 9.80 11.94 -2.12
C ALA A 204 10.32 10.48 -2.03
N PRO A 205 11.28 10.18 -1.13
CA PRO A 205 11.74 8.81 -0.92
C PRO A 205 10.58 7.86 -0.61
N LEU A 206 10.61 6.66 -1.18
CA LEU A 206 9.62 5.64 -0.85
C LEU A 206 9.89 5.05 0.53
N LEU A 207 8.84 4.99 1.35
CA LEU A 207 8.86 4.48 2.71
C LEU A 207 7.85 3.33 2.86
N PRO A 208 8.08 2.37 3.80
CA PRO A 208 7.10 1.33 4.08
C PRO A 208 5.83 1.92 4.70
N SER A 209 4.68 1.54 4.15
CA SER A 209 3.35 1.85 4.66
C SER A 209 2.55 0.56 4.81
N ASN A 210 1.64 0.51 5.80
CA ASN A 210 0.96 -0.74 6.17
C ASN A 210 1.97 -1.88 6.42
N CYS A 211 2.95 -1.63 7.27
CA CYS A 211 4.07 -2.52 7.56
C CYS A 211 4.06 -3.00 9.01
N GLY A 212 4.80 -4.09 9.27
CA GLY A 212 5.15 -4.53 10.61
C GLY A 212 6.32 -3.75 11.20
N PHE A 213 6.65 -4.06 12.46
CA PHE A 213 7.76 -3.41 13.18
C PHE A 213 8.58 -4.45 13.95
N ASP A 214 9.90 -4.27 13.97
CA ASP A 214 10.81 -5.05 14.80
C ASP A 214 10.77 -4.58 16.27
N ILE A 215 10.83 -5.55 17.20
CA ILE A 215 10.84 -5.30 18.66
C ILE A 215 12.13 -5.81 19.32
N GLY A 216 12.73 -6.86 18.76
CA GLY A 216 13.91 -7.50 19.35
C GLY A 216 13.55 -8.49 20.45
N TRP A 217 12.65 -9.43 20.16
CA TRP A 217 12.28 -10.52 21.04
C TRP A 217 13.49 -11.33 21.50
N SER A 218 13.41 -11.96 22.67
CA SER A 218 14.34 -13.05 23.01
C SER A 218 14.20 -14.20 22.01
N GLU A 219 15.29 -14.92 21.76
CA GLU A 219 15.29 -16.08 20.86
C GLU A 219 14.24 -17.12 21.29
N HIS A 220 14.09 -17.33 22.60
CA HIS A 220 13.08 -18.23 23.14
C HIS A 220 11.67 -17.80 22.76
N PHE A 221 11.32 -16.51 22.92
CA PHE A 221 9.99 -16.01 22.61
C PHE A 221 9.71 -16.07 21.10
N ALA A 222 10.66 -15.65 20.28
CA ALA A 222 10.55 -15.69 18.81
C ALA A 222 10.29 -17.12 18.30
N ASN A 223 11.09 -18.09 18.74
CA ASN A 223 11.01 -19.48 18.28
C ASN A 223 9.67 -20.16 18.65
N HIS A 224 9.06 -19.80 19.80
CA HIS A 224 7.85 -20.47 20.28
C HIS A 224 6.55 -19.74 19.89
N HIS A 225 6.61 -18.45 19.55
CA HIS A 225 5.41 -17.64 19.39
C HIS A 225 5.31 -16.90 18.04
N ALA A 226 6.31 -16.99 17.15
CA ALA A 226 6.18 -16.45 15.80
C ALA A 226 4.98 -17.10 15.07
N GLY A 227 4.14 -16.26 14.45
CA GLY A 227 2.88 -16.66 13.82
C GLY A 227 1.66 -16.65 14.76
N ALA A 228 1.85 -16.46 16.07
CA ALA A 228 0.75 -16.48 17.04
C ALA A 228 -0.09 -15.18 16.97
N PRO A 229 -1.43 -15.28 16.89
CA PRO A 229 -2.31 -14.11 16.90
C PRO A 229 -2.51 -13.58 18.32
N LEU A 230 -2.49 -12.25 18.46
CA LEU A 230 -2.91 -11.50 19.64
C LEU A 230 -4.29 -10.90 19.41
N LYS A 231 -5.32 -11.45 20.04
CA LYS A 231 -6.71 -10.98 19.88
C LYS A 231 -7.63 -11.37 21.03
N PRO A 232 -8.67 -10.56 21.37
CA PRO A 232 -8.67 -9.14 21.06
C PRO A 232 -7.63 -8.41 21.88
N VAL A 233 -7.12 -7.27 21.39
CA VAL A 233 -6.26 -6.32 22.12
C VAL A 233 -6.69 -4.89 21.81
N VAL A 234 -6.33 -3.93 22.67
CA VAL A 234 -6.44 -2.50 22.37
C VAL A 234 -5.05 -1.89 22.36
N ALA A 235 -4.69 -1.26 21.26
CA ALA A 235 -3.50 -0.43 21.17
C ALA A 235 -3.78 0.94 21.81
N HIS A 236 -2.79 1.45 22.57
CA HIS A 236 -2.78 2.80 23.10
C HIS A 236 -1.51 3.51 22.63
N TRP A 237 -1.65 4.70 22.11
CA TRP A 237 -0.52 5.54 21.73
C TRP A 237 -0.83 7.00 22.01
N ARG A 238 0.21 7.83 21.97
CA ARG A 238 0.09 9.28 22.15
C ARG A 238 0.77 9.98 20.99
N ASP A 239 0.10 11.00 20.46
CA ASP A 239 0.65 11.95 19.50
C ASP A 239 0.35 13.40 19.94
N ALA A 240 0.55 14.38 19.06
CA ALA A 240 0.27 15.79 19.33
C ALA A 240 -1.21 16.08 19.62
N GLY A 241 -2.12 15.24 19.12
CA GLY A 241 -3.57 15.32 19.34
C GLY A 241 -4.02 14.71 20.67
N GLY A 242 -3.13 14.04 21.41
CA GLY A 242 -3.43 13.46 22.71
C GLY A 242 -3.26 11.94 22.78
N GLU A 243 -4.03 11.30 23.66
CA GLU A 243 -4.04 9.86 23.83
C GLU A 243 -5.13 9.21 22.96
N HIS A 244 -4.75 8.18 22.23
CA HIS A 244 -5.62 7.46 21.30
C HIS A 244 -5.68 5.98 21.62
N THR A 245 -6.77 5.33 21.20
CA THR A 245 -6.95 3.90 21.34
C THR A 245 -7.56 3.30 20.08
N LEU A 246 -7.15 2.08 19.75
CA LEU A 246 -7.73 1.31 18.65
C LEU A 246 -7.81 -0.17 19.04
N GLN A 247 -9.00 -0.73 19.00
CA GLN A 247 -9.19 -2.17 19.22
C GLN A 247 -8.96 -2.95 17.91
N GLY A 248 -8.29 -4.10 18.03
CA GLY A 248 -8.04 -4.94 16.87
C GLY A 248 -7.30 -6.23 17.22
N GLU A 249 -6.60 -6.72 16.22
CA GLU A 249 -5.74 -7.90 16.33
C GLU A 249 -4.40 -7.65 15.63
N CYS A 250 -3.36 -8.28 16.15
CA CYS A 250 -2.04 -8.32 15.53
C CYS A 250 -1.46 -9.73 15.62
N VAL A 251 -0.32 -9.93 14.99
CA VAL A 251 0.40 -11.20 14.93
C VAL A 251 1.82 -10.98 15.41
N ILE A 252 2.32 -11.87 16.26
CA ILE A 252 3.74 -11.94 16.60
C ILE A 252 4.50 -12.46 15.38
N THR A 253 5.57 -11.79 15.00
CA THR A 253 6.53 -12.31 14.00
C THR A 253 7.82 -12.75 14.67
N ALA A 254 8.72 -13.35 13.93
CA ALA A 254 10.03 -13.72 14.45
C ALA A 254 10.86 -12.52 14.95
N THR A 255 10.59 -11.33 14.45
CA THR A 255 11.34 -10.11 14.80
C THR A 255 10.53 -9.06 15.53
N GLY A 256 9.18 -9.16 15.53
CA GLY A 256 8.32 -8.14 16.13
C GLY A 256 6.83 -8.40 15.98
N ILE A 257 6.09 -7.43 15.47
CA ILE A 257 4.63 -7.50 15.30
C ILE A 257 4.17 -6.99 13.93
N GLU A 258 3.04 -7.56 13.45
CA GLU A 258 2.37 -7.13 12.22
C GLU A 258 0.85 -7.36 12.33
N GLY A 259 0.10 -7.13 11.25
CA GLY A 259 -1.34 -7.38 11.18
C GLY A 259 -2.18 -6.11 11.19
N SER A 260 -3.50 -6.27 11.04
CA SER A 260 -4.42 -5.17 10.72
C SER A 260 -4.35 -3.98 11.70
N LEU A 261 -4.21 -4.25 12.99
CA LEU A 261 -4.07 -3.21 14.02
C LEU A 261 -2.76 -2.42 13.84
N VAL A 262 -1.65 -3.14 13.60
CA VAL A 262 -0.32 -2.55 13.43
C VAL A 262 -0.26 -1.76 12.11
N TYR A 263 -0.85 -2.30 11.05
CA TYR A 263 -0.91 -1.61 9.75
C TYR A 263 -1.67 -0.30 9.82
N ALA A 264 -2.78 -0.26 10.56
CA ALA A 264 -3.56 0.98 10.74
C ALA A 264 -2.78 2.09 11.46
N LEU A 265 -1.75 1.73 12.24
CA LEU A 265 -0.91 2.64 13.01
C LEU A 265 0.45 2.90 12.34
N SER A 266 0.74 2.23 11.21
CA SER A 266 2.10 2.12 10.69
C SER A 266 2.71 3.46 10.25
N ALA A 267 1.95 4.35 9.63
CA ALA A 267 2.44 5.68 9.24
C ALA A 267 2.95 6.47 10.46
N MET A 268 2.12 6.60 11.48
CA MET A 268 2.44 7.32 12.70
C MET A 268 3.63 6.70 13.45
N LEU A 269 3.66 5.37 13.59
CA LEU A 269 4.73 4.65 14.28
C LEU A 269 6.06 4.74 13.52
N ARG A 270 6.03 4.63 12.18
CA ARG A 270 7.18 4.83 11.31
C ARG A 270 7.77 6.23 11.46
N ASP A 271 6.90 7.25 11.42
CA ASP A 271 7.33 8.64 11.50
C ASP A 271 7.85 8.99 12.90
N ALA A 272 7.28 8.41 13.96
CA ALA A 272 7.81 8.53 15.33
C ALA A 272 9.21 7.90 15.43
N ILE A 273 9.42 6.71 14.88
CA ILE A 273 10.74 6.06 14.85
C ILE A 273 11.76 6.90 14.06
N ALA A 274 11.36 7.45 12.92
CA ALA A 274 12.25 8.30 12.11
C ALA A 274 12.68 9.56 12.84
N ARG A 275 11.82 10.13 13.69
CA ARG A 275 12.08 11.34 14.47
C ARG A 275 12.87 11.07 15.75
N ASP A 276 12.45 10.02 16.51
CA ASP A 276 12.87 9.80 17.90
C ASP A 276 13.82 8.60 18.06
N GLY A 277 14.01 7.79 17.01
CA GLY A 277 14.84 6.58 17.02
C GLY A 277 14.10 5.30 17.41
N ASP A 278 12.98 5.41 18.12
CA ASP A 278 12.06 4.30 18.43
C ASP A 278 10.63 4.84 18.65
N ALA A 279 9.66 3.93 18.78
CA ALA A 279 8.29 4.28 19.14
C ALA A 279 7.77 3.34 20.23
N MET A 280 7.03 3.89 21.21
CA MET A 280 6.40 3.12 22.26
C MET A 280 4.91 2.88 21.94
N LEU A 281 4.55 1.63 21.74
CA LEU A 281 3.18 1.17 21.62
C LEU A 281 2.78 0.42 22.91
N HIS A 282 1.60 0.71 23.45
CA HIS A 282 1.09 -0.04 24.59
C HIS A 282 -0.09 -0.91 24.17
N LEU A 283 -0.14 -2.15 24.65
CA LEU A 283 -1.26 -3.06 24.40
C LEU A 283 -2.03 -3.40 25.69
N ASP A 284 -3.34 -3.22 25.64
CA ASP A 284 -4.26 -3.83 26.61
C ASP A 284 -4.56 -5.27 26.18
N LEU A 285 -4.12 -6.24 26.95
CA LEU A 285 -4.31 -7.66 26.66
C LEU A 285 -5.69 -8.19 27.08
N THR A 286 -6.43 -7.40 27.87
CA THR A 286 -7.76 -7.79 28.43
C THR A 286 -8.79 -6.66 28.28
N PRO A 287 -9.19 -6.27 27.06
CA PRO A 287 -10.05 -5.10 26.83
C PRO A 287 -11.38 -5.12 27.62
N GLY A 288 -11.91 -6.31 27.88
CA GLY A 288 -13.20 -6.46 28.61
C GLY A 288 -13.11 -6.35 30.12
N ARG A 289 -11.94 -5.99 30.70
CA ARG A 289 -11.75 -5.86 32.15
C ARG A 289 -11.14 -4.50 32.50
N ASP A 290 -11.71 -3.84 33.51
CA ASP A 290 -11.09 -2.65 34.10
C ASP A 290 -9.91 -3.00 35.00
N LEU A 291 -9.05 -2.01 35.26
CA LEU A 291 -7.84 -2.15 36.06
C LEU A 291 -8.16 -2.57 37.51
N ALA A 292 -9.21 -1.98 38.13
CA ALA A 292 -9.53 -2.25 39.52
C ALA A 292 -9.99 -3.69 39.73
N ARG A 293 -10.83 -4.21 38.82
CA ARG A 293 -11.26 -5.63 38.83
C ARG A 293 -10.08 -6.56 38.60
N LEU A 294 -9.23 -6.26 37.61
CA LEU A 294 -8.08 -7.08 37.30
C LEU A 294 -7.12 -7.15 38.49
N HIS A 295 -6.82 -6.00 39.13
CA HIS A 295 -6.00 -5.96 40.32
C HIS A 295 -6.58 -6.79 41.45
N ARG A 296 -7.87 -6.63 41.81
CA ARG A 296 -8.53 -7.44 42.86
C ARG A 296 -8.45 -8.94 42.56
N ASP A 297 -8.62 -9.34 41.32
CA ASP A 297 -8.58 -10.75 40.95
C ASP A 297 -7.14 -11.30 41.05
N LEU A 298 -6.13 -10.55 40.62
CA LEU A 298 -4.70 -10.94 40.73
C LEU A 298 -4.14 -10.89 42.16
N ALA A 299 -4.73 -10.05 43.04
CA ALA A 299 -4.34 -9.99 44.45
C ALA A 299 -4.79 -11.21 45.28
N LYS A 300 -5.67 -12.08 44.75
CA LYS A 300 -6.06 -13.31 45.42
C LYS A 300 -4.87 -14.21 45.64
N PRO A 301 -4.79 -14.94 46.78
CA PRO A 301 -3.69 -15.84 47.07
C PRO A 301 -3.49 -16.92 46.00
N ARG A 302 -2.28 -17.18 45.60
CA ARG A 302 -1.95 -18.22 44.61
C ARG A 302 -2.20 -19.64 45.14
N ALA A 303 -2.18 -19.83 46.44
CA ALA A 303 -2.41 -21.12 47.12
C ALA A 303 -1.56 -22.25 46.51
N GLY A 304 -0.24 -22.01 46.35
CA GLY A 304 0.71 -22.97 45.79
C GLY A 304 0.74 -23.12 44.29
N ARG A 305 -0.11 -22.36 43.54
CA ARG A 305 -0.15 -22.40 42.07
C ARG A 305 0.99 -21.59 41.42
N SER A 306 1.39 -22.03 40.24
CA SER A 306 2.29 -21.26 39.40
C SER A 306 1.66 -19.92 38.96
N LEU A 307 2.50 -18.94 38.62
CA LEU A 307 2.02 -17.66 38.09
C LEU A 307 1.19 -17.86 36.80
N SER A 308 1.59 -18.76 35.91
CA SER A 308 0.84 -19.07 34.71
C SER A 308 -0.59 -19.55 34.98
N GLU A 309 -0.75 -20.47 35.97
CA GLU A 309 -2.05 -20.97 36.37
C GLU A 309 -2.88 -19.88 37.06
N HIS A 310 -2.26 -19.01 37.84
CA HIS A 310 -2.90 -17.85 38.46
C HIS A 310 -3.39 -16.85 37.42
N LEU A 311 -2.56 -16.48 36.45
CA LEU A 311 -2.92 -15.60 35.33
C LEU A 311 -4.09 -16.18 34.50
N ARG A 312 -4.02 -17.49 34.23
CA ARG A 312 -5.10 -18.18 33.51
C ARG A 312 -6.44 -18.06 34.23
N ARG A 313 -6.47 -18.34 35.53
CA ARG A 313 -7.71 -18.35 36.35
C ARG A 313 -8.24 -16.96 36.63
N GLN A 314 -7.36 -16.03 37.01
CA GLN A 314 -7.78 -14.72 37.52
C GLN A 314 -7.90 -13.67 36.42
N ALA A 315 -7.09 -13.77 35.36
CA ALA A 315 -7.02 -12.76 34.30
C ALA A 315 -7.43 -13.29 32.92
N ALA A 316 -7.65 -14.60 32.74
CA ALA A 316 -7.82 -15.25 31.44
C ALA A 316 -6.64 -15.01 30.48
N ILE A 317 -5.45 -14.80 31.04
CA ILE A 317 -4.20 -14.61 30.28
C ILE A 317 -3.56 -16.00 30.10
N THR A 318 -3.43 -16.44 28.84
CA THR A 318 -2.88 -17.75 28.46
C THR A 318 -2.08 -17.65 27.17
N GLY A 319 -1.32 -18.70 26.82
CA GLY A 319 -0.62 -18.80 25.55
C GLY A 319 0.30 -17.62 25.29
N VAL A 320 0.24 -17.07 24.08
CA VAL A 320 1.11 -15.97 23.66
C VAL A 320 0.95 -14.70 24.52
N LYS A 321 -0.26 -14.41 25.06
CA LYS A 321 -0.47 -13.27 25.97
C LYS A 321 0.31 -13.44 27.27
N ALA A 322 0.33 -14.65 27.84
CA ALA A 322 1.12 -14.94 29.03
C ALA A 322 2.63 -14.91 28.74
N ALA A 323 3.06 -15.47 27.63
CA ALA A 323 4.45 -15.43 27.20
C ALA A 323 4.94 -13.99 26.99
N LEU A 324 4.13 -13.14 26.32
CA LEU A 324 4.44 -11.74 26.12
C LEU A 324 4.56 -10.95 27.42
N LEU A 325 3.73 -11.27 28.42
CA LEU A 325 3.84 -10.69 29.75
C LEU A 325 5.15 -11.11 30.42
N TYR A 326 5.58 -12.37 30.27
CA TYR A 326 6.88 -12.84 30.79
C TYR A 326 8.08 -12.24 30.07
N GLU A 327 7.93 -11.91 28.80
CA GLU A 327 8.96 -11.27 27.99
C GLU A 327 9.21 -9.81 28.42
N THR A 328 8.16 -9.13 28.92
CA THR A 328 8.19 -7.69 29.22
C THR A 328 8.31 -7.35 30.71
N ILE A 329 7.95 -8.27 31.62
CA ILE A 329 7.98 -8.02 33.06
C ILE A 329 9.26 -8.61 33.72
N ASP A 330 9.94 -7.78 34.51
CA ASP A 330 11.04 -8.18 35.32
C ASP A 330 10.62 -9.27 36.33
N ARG A 331 11.51 -10.21 36.58
CA ARG A 331 11.21 -11.40 37.44
C ARG A 331 10.81 -11.04 38.86
N ASP A 332 11.42 -10.02 39.44
CA ASP A 332 11.18 -9.52 40.81
C ASP A 332 9.82 -8.82 40.97
N ARG A 333 9.23 -8.33 39.83
CA ARG A 333 7.92 -7.65 39.82
C ARG A 333 6.75 -8.61 39.57
N ARG A 334 7.00 -9.91 39.37
CA ARG A 334 5.95 -10.91 39.02
C ARG A 334 5.01 -11.25 40.15
N ASP A 335 5.35 -10.87 41.39
CA ASP A 335 4.53 -11.09 42.58
C ASP A 335 3.72 -9.86 42.98
N ASP A 336 3.96 -8.71 42.35
CA ASP A 336 3.22 -7.47 42.55
C ASP A 336 1.93 -7.48 41.70
N ALA A 337 0.79 -7.76 42.33
CA ALA A 337 -0.50 -7.87 41.67
C ALA A 337 -0.94 -6.56 40.97
N LEU A 338 -0.61 -5.39 41.57
CA LEU A 338 -0.94 -4.09 40.95
C LEU A 338 -0.08 -3.83 39.73
N HIS A 339 1.22 -4.14 39.82
CA HIS A 339 2.13 -4.01 38.69
C HIS A 339 1.72 -4.94 37.52
N LEU A 340 1.41 -6.20 37.82
CA LEU A 340 0.86 -7.15 36.85
C LEU A 340 -0.40 -6.62 36.17
N ALA A 341 -1.36 -6.11 36.96
CA ALA A 341 -2.61 -5.56 36.42
C ALA A 341 -2.35 -4.36 35.51
N LYS A 342 -1.48 -3.42 35.93
CA LYS A 342 -1.10 -2.25 35.13
C LYS A 342 -0.42 -2.66 33.83
N THR A 343 0.51 -3.62 33.89
CA THR A 343 1.22 -4.08 32.69
C THR A 343 0.28 -4.84 31.74
N ILE A 344 -0.62 -5.67 32.22
CA ILE A 344 -1.64 -6.32 31.38
C ILE A 344 -2.52 -5.30 30.64
N LYS A 345 -2.85 -4.17 31.31
CA LYS A 345 -3.67 -3.09 30.72
C LYS A 345 -2.88 -2.15 29.82
N ARG A 346 -1.57 -2.05 29.97
CA ARG A 346 -0.69 -1.17 29.20
C ARG A 346 0.67 -1.83 29.01
N LEU A 347 0.68 -2.99 28.37
CA LEU A 347 1.92 -3.72 28.09
C LEU A 347 2.79 -2.92 27.11
N PRO A 348 4.00 -2.49 27.51
CA PRO A 348 4.84 -1.66 26.67
C PRO A 348 5.54 -2.50 25.60
N LEU A 349 5.48 -2.05 24.36
CA LEU A 349 6.23 -2.60 23.23
C LEU A 349 7.07 -1.49 22.60
N ARG A 350 8.38 -1.62 22.72
CA ARG A 350 9.34 -0.71 22.09
C ARG A 350 9.60 -1.16 20.66
N LEU A 351 9.11 -0.37 19.71
CA LEU A 351 9.27 -0.61 18.27
C LEU A 351 10.57 0.05 17.81
N LEU A 352 11.49 -0.75 17.26
CA LEU A 352 12.85 -0.33 16.93
C LEU A 352 12.97 0.23 15.51
N ARG A 353 12.25 -0.37 14.56
CA ARG A 353 12.26 0.03 13.15
C ARG A 353 11.07 -0.59 12.40
N PRO A 354 10.58 0.06 11.35
CA PRO A 354 9.62 -0.55 10.44
C PRO A 354 10.27 -1.71 9.67
N ARG A 355 9.47 -2.70 9.28
CA ARG A 355 9.91 -3.76 8.37
C ARG A 355 10.25 -3.16 6.99
N PRO A 356 11.18 -3.78 6.24
CA PRO A 356 11.63 -3.31 4.94
C PRO A 356 10.47 -3.02 3.97
N LEU A 357 10.62 -2.02 3.12
CA LEU A 357 9.64 -1.63 2.11
C LEU A 357 9.20 -2.81 1.22
N ALA A 358 10.10 -3.72 0.90
CA ALA A 358 9.81 -4.91 0.08
C ALA A 358 8.81 -5.87 0.75
N GLU A 359 8.67 -5.84 2.07
CA GLU A 359 7.76 -6.67 2.87
C GLU A 359 6.45 -5.94 3.21
N ALA A 360 6.42 -4.62 3.05
CA ALA A 360 5.24 -3.80 3.35
C ALA A 360 4.08 -4.08 2.37
N ILE A 361 2.86 -3.83 2.80
CA ILE A 361 1.67 -3.98 1.94
C ILE A 361 1.62 -2.87 0.90
N SER A 362 2.04 -1.65 1.27
CA SER A 362 2.04 -0.47 0.42
C SER A 362 3.23 0.44 0.69
N SER A 363 3.36 1.48 -0.12
CA SER A 363 4.40 2.50 -0.01
C SER A 363 3.79 3.85 0.36
N ALA A 364 4.54 4.67 1.08
CA ALA A 364 4.37 6.11 1.18
C ALA A 364 5.51 6.79 0.39
N GLY A 365 5.41 8.10 0.17
CA GLY A 365 6.33 8.82 -0.72
C GLY A 365 5.98 8.60 -2.19
N GLY A 366 6.84 9.06 -3.07
CA GLY A 366 6.63 9.02 -4.52
C GLY A 366 6.66 10.40 -5.17
N VAL A 367 6.11 10.52 -6.37
CA VAL A 367 6.02 11.80 -7.08
C VAL A 367 5.18 12.77 -6.25
N ARG A 368 5.77 13.91 -5.85
CA ARG A 368 5.08 14.92 -5.07
C ARG A 368 3.91 15.50 -5.87
N LEU A 369 2.77 15.68 -5.20
CA LEU A 369 1.56 16.19 -5.86
C LEU A 369 1.78 17.62 -6.39
N GLU A 370 2.65 18.37 -5.73
CA GLU A 370 3.04 19.74 -6.09
C GLU A 370 3.88 19.80 -7.38
N ALA A 371 4.43 18.67 -7.85
CA ALA A 371 5.15 18.57 -9.12
C ALA A 371 4.23 18.36 -10.33
N MET A 372 2.90 18.35 -10.11
CA MET A 372 1.89 18.06 -11.14
C MET A 372 0.79 19.12 -11.15
N ASP A 373 0.08 19.19 -12.26
CA ASP A 373 -1.17 19.94 -12.34
C ASP A 373 -2.36 19.12 -11.79
N ASP A 374 -3.55 19.74 -11.80
CA ASP A 374 -4.78 19.08 -11.34
C ASP A 374 -5.16 17.83 -12.16
N GLY A 375 -4.68 17.72 -13.39
CA GLY A 375 -4.85 16.55 -14.26
C GLY A 375 -3.84 15.44 -14.02
N LEU A 376 -2.95 15.62 -13.04
CA LEU A 376 -1.81 14.73 -12.72
C LEU A 376 -0.75 14.69 -13.83
N MET A 377 -0.64 15.74 -14.65
CA MET A 377 0.44 15.93 -15.62
C MET A 377 1.66 16.53 -14.92
N LEU A 378 2.84 15.97 -15.17
CA LEU A 378 4.10 16.48 -14.65
C LEU A 378 4.43 17.85 -15.22
N ALA A 379 4.66 18.85 -14.37
CA ALA A 379 5.06 20.19 -14.78
C ALA A 379 6.39 20.17 -15.55
N ALA A 380 7.33 19.32 -15.13
CA ALA A 380 8.64 19.17 -15.78
C ALA A 380 8.58 18.41 -17.13
N LEU A 381 7.52 17.64 -17.39
CA LEU A 381 7.39 16.74 -18.54
C LEU A 381 5.99 16.84 -19.16
N PRO A 382 5.67 17.91 -19.93
CA PRO A 382 4.37 18.07 -20.56
C PRO A 382 3.97 16.85 -21.42
N GLY A 383 2.73 16.35 -21.24
CA GLY A 383 2.23 15.14 -21.90
C GLY A 383 2.56 13.84 -21.14
N VAL A 384 3.26 13.92 -20.00
CA VAL A 384 3.48 12.78 -19.11
C VAL A 384 2.66 12.96 -17.84
N PHE A 385 1.83 11.98 -17.54
CA PHE A 385 0.94 11.93 -16.37
C PHE A 385 1.40 10.82 -15.41
N CYS A 386 1.09 10.96 -14.12
CA CYS A 386 1.37 9.92 -13.13
C CYS A 386 0.09 9.51 -12.41
N ALA A 387 -0.05 8.22 -12.03
CA ALA A 387 -1.23 7.73 -11.33
C ALA A 387 -0.91 6.57 -10.37
N GLY A 388 -1.72 6.41 -9.34
CA GLY A 388 -1.65 5.28 -8.41
C GLY A 388 -0.64 5.46 -7.30
N GLU A 389 -0.12 4.33 -6.81
CA GLU A 389 0.77 4.26 -5.65
C GLU A 389 2.17 4.86 -5.89
N MET A 390 2.50 5.27 -7.12
CA MET A 390 3.74 6.01 -7.38
C MET A 390 3.67 7.49 -6.99
N LEU A 391 2.48 8.00 -6.65
CA LEU A 391 2.26 9.37 -6.17
C LEU A 391 2.50 9.46 -4.67
N ASP A 392 2.89 10.65 -4.18
CA ASP A 392 3.19 10.91 -2.77
C ASP A 392 1.91 10.99 -1.93
N TRP A 393 1.34 9.83 -1.61
CA TRP A 393 0.23 9.65 -0.68
C TRP A 393 0.28 8.25 -0.05
N GLU A 394 -0.41 8.09 1.07
CA GLU A 394 -0.62 6.80 1.70
C GLU A 394 -2.01 6.71 2.34
N ALA A 395 -2.46 5.49 2.62
CA ALA A 395 -3.71 5.23 3.34
C ALA A 395 -3.61 3.91 4.11
N PRO A 396 -4.40 3.72 5.19
CA PRO A 396 -4.46 2.44 5.87
C PRO A 396 -5.07 1.36 4.97
N THR A 397 -4.91 0.08 5.37
CA THR A 397 -5.66 -1.01 4.74
C THR A 397 -7.16 -0.85 4.99
N GLY A 398 -7.99 -1.22 4.03
CA GLY A 398 -9.46 -1.08 4.17
C GLY A 398 -10.18 -0.79 2.85
N GLY A 399 -9.50 -0.90 1.72
CA GLY A 399 -10.04 -0.60 0.38
C GLY A 399 -9.65 0.80 -0.12
N TYR A 400 -9.14 1.67 0.75
CA TYR A 400 -8.75 3.05 0.42
C TYR A 400 -7.68 3.13 -0.67
N LEU A 401 -6.66 2.26 -0.58
CA LEU A 401 -5.58 2.19 -1.56
C LEU A 401 -6.09 1.85 -2.97
N LEU A 402 -6.97 0.86 -3.09
CA LEU A 402 -7.54 0.51 -4.39
C LEU A 402 -8.40 1.62 -4.95
N THR A 403 -9.25 2.24 -4.12
CA THR A 403 -10.13 3.34 -4.55
C THR A 403 -9.31 4.53 -5.06
N ALA A 404 -8.27 4.97 -4.33
CA ALA A 404 -7.41 6.07 -4.78
C ALA A 404 -6.59 5.71 -6.03
N CYS A 405 -6.14 4.46 -6.18
CA CYS A 405 -5.50 4.01 -7.41
C CYS A 405 -6.44 4.08 -8.62
N HIS A 406 -7.71 3.68 -8.46
CA HIS A 406 -8.71 3.81 -9.53
C HIS A 406 -9.02 5.28 -9.80
N ALA A 407 -9.26 6.08 -8.77
CA ALA A 407 -9.58 7.50 -8.89
C ALA A 407 -8.48 8.30 -9.59
N SER A 408 -7.22 8.13 -9.17
CA SER A 408 -6.08 8.79 -9.84
C SER A 408 -5.86 8.29 -11.26
N GLY A 409 -6.06 6.98 -11.51
CA GLY A 409 -6.01 6.41 -12.86
C GLY A 409 -7.11 6.98 -13.77
N HIS A 410 -8.34 7.08 -13.26
CA HIS A 410 -9.45 7.71 -13.95
C HIS A 410 -9.12 9.16 -14.34
N ARG A 411 -8.64 9.95 -13.37
CA ARG A 411 -8.28 11.35 -13.56
C ARG A 411 -7.16 11.52 -14.60
N ALA A 412 -6.06 10.78 -14.46
CA ALA A 412 -4.93 10.84 -15.39
C ALA A 412 -5.32 10.40 -16.81
N GLY A 413 -6.13 9.34 -16.94
CA GLY A 413 -6.62 8.87 -18.23
C GLY A 413 -7.50 9.90 -18.94
N ARG A 414 -8.41 10.56 -18.20
CA ARG A 414 -9.25 11.66 -18.70
C ARG A 414 -8.41 12.87 -19.10
N ALA A 415 -7.47 13.29 -18.27
CA ALA A 415 -6.62 14.42 -18.55
C ALA A 415 -5.71 14.17 -19.75
N ALA A 416 -5.14 12.99 -19.89
CA ALA A 416 -4.35 12.59 -21.05
C ALA A 416 -5.18 12.61 -22.34
N ALA A 417 -6.43 12.15 -22.32
CA ALA A 417 -7.33 12.21 -23.46
C ALA A 417 -7.64 13.67 -23.86
N SER A 418 -7.92 14.54 -22.89
CA SER A 418 -8.14 15.98 -23.14
C SER A 418 -6.90 16.68 -23.70
N TRP A 419 -5.71 16.34 -23.18
CA TRP A 419 -4.42 16.83 -23.70
C TRP A 419 -4.23 16.46 -25.18
N LEU A 420 -4.46 15.20 -25.54
CA LEU A 420 -4.34 14.73 -26.91
C LEU A 420 -5.34 15.43 -27.86
N ALA A 421 -6.58 15.61 -27.41
CA ALA A 421 -7.61 16.29 -28.19
C ALA A 421 -7.24 17.77 -28.46
N SER A 422 -6.69 18.47 -27.45
CA SER A 422 -6.29 19.88 -27.62
C SER A 422 -5.15 20.05 -28.64
N ARG A 423 -4.22 19.10 -28.71
CA ARG A 423 -3.09 19.13 -29.67
C ARG A 423 -3.50 18.79 -31.09
N ASN A 424 -4.50 17.93 -31.26
CA ASN A 424 -5.03 17.60 -32.60
C ASN A 424 -5.84 18.77 -33.22
N ASN A 425 -6.33 19.71 -32.40
CA ASN A 425 -7.09 20.89 -32.83
C ASN A 425 -6.20 22.12 -33.06
N LEU A 426 -4.88 22.05 -32.80
CA LEU A 426 -3.96 23.14 -33.16
C LEU A 426 -3.68 23.08 -34.68
N PRO A 427 -3.77 24.20 -35.41
CA PRO A 427 -3.41 24.25 -36.83
C PRO A 427 -1.94 23.84 -36.97
N ARG A 428 -1.66 22.89 -37.87
CA ARG A 428 -0.32 22.40 -38.21
C ARG A 428 0.46 23.48 -38.95
#